data_7fbf320bb7cedfb97ac8667862924dc8
#
_entry.id   7fbf320bb7cedfb97ac8667862924dc8
#
_cell.length_a   1.000
_cell.length_b   1.000
_cell.length_c   1.000
_cell.angle_alpha   90.00
_cell.angle_beta   90.00
_cell.angle_gamma   90.00
#
_symmetry.space_group_name_H-M   'P 1'
#
loop_
_entity.id
_entity.type
_entity.pdbx_description
1 polymer ?
#
loop_
_entity_poly.entity_id
_entity_poly.type
_entity_poly.pdbx_seq_one_letter_code
_entity_poly.pdbx_strand_id
1 'polypeptide(L)'
;MAGLTHTLENIEQNVRLLQAKLERLERENTVLIEQTRNLTEQNRVLQTDLLMKESEVSYLKTHLTTQVAKEQEAQGRQENLRKEIDQYVTDIDECIGWLQK
;
A
#
# COMPACT_ATOMS: atom_id res chain seq x y z
N MET A 1 -54.96 -19.83 46.29
CA MET A 1 -55.23 -19.06 45.09
C MET A 1 -54.31 -17.85 44.94
N ALA A 2 -53.95 -17.19 46.07
CA ALA A 2 -53.00 -16.07 45.99
C ALA A 2 -51.62 -16.48 45.45
N GLY A 3 -51.14 -17.68 45.76
CA GLY A 3 -49.87 -18.19 45.24
C GLY A 3 -49.87 -18.46 43.72
N LEU A 4 -50.99 -18.91 43.18
CA LEU A 4 -51.14 -19.15 41.75
C LEU A 4 -51.16 -17.81 40.96
N THR A 5 -51.88 -16.82 41.48
CA THR A 5 -51.93 -15.50 40.90
C THR A 5 -50.54 -14.84 40.86
N HIS A 6 -49.80 -14.98 41.96
CA HIS A 6 -48.43 -14.45 42.06
C HIS A 6 -47.49 -15.15 41.06
N THR A 7 -47.61 -16.46 40.90
CA THR A 7 -46.83 -17.21 39.92
C THR A 7 -47.13 -16.77 38.49
N LEU A 8 -48.42 -16.57 38.19
CA LEU A 8 -48.81 -16.09 36.84
C LEU A 8 -48.30 -14.67 36.54
N GLU A 9 -48.33 -13.78 37.55
CA GLU A 9 -47.76 -12.45 37.40
C GLU A 9 -46.24 -12.47 37.14
N ASN A 10 -45.52 -13.36 37.84
CA ASN A 10 -44.08 -13.55 37.63
C ASN A 10 -43.79 -14.07 36.23
N ILE A 11 -44.53 -15.04 35.75
CA ILE A 11 -44.41 -15.57 34.39
C ILE A 11 -44.65 -14.46 33.35
N GLU A 12 -45.69 -13.67 33.55
CA GLU A 12 -46.02 -12.53 32.67
C GLU A 12 -44.88 -11.53 32.60
N GLN A 13 -44.31 -11.14 33.76
CA GLN A 13 -43.17 -10.25 33.82
C GLN A 13 -41.95 -10.83 33.12
N ASN A 14 -41.66 -12.09 33.33
CA ASN A 14 -40.55 -12.79 32.70
C ASN A 14 -40.71 -12.82 31.18
N VAL A 15 -41.92 -13.08 30.70
CA VAL A 15 -42.21 -13.06 29.25
C VAL A 15 -41.96 -11.68 28.66
N ARG A 16 -42.41 -10.62 29.35
CA ARG A 16 -42.18 -9.22 28.93
C ARG A 16 -40.68 -8.91 28.88
N LEU A 17 -39.92 -9.33 29.88
CA LEU A 17 -38.48 -9.15 29.92
C LEU A 17 -37.77 -9.87 28.77
N LEU A 18 -38.20 -11.10 28.50
CA LEU A 18 -37.66 -11.89 27.38
C LEU A 18 -37.97 -11.23 26.03
N GLN A 19 -39.21 -10.72 25.87
CA GLN A 19 -39.58 -9.97 24.67
C GLN A 19 -38.72 -8.72 24.46
N ALA A 20 -38.52 -7.97 25.55
CA ALA A 20 -37.68 -6.76 25.49
C ALA A 20 -36.20 -7.10 25.12
N LYS A 21 -35.65 -8.19 25.72
CA LYS A 21 -34.31 -8.67 25.40
C LYS A 21 -34.21 -9.13 23.95
N LEU A 22 -35.23 -9.84 23.47
CA LEU A 22 -35.27 -10.31 22.10
C LEU A 22 -35.27 -9.15 21.10
N GLU A 23 -36.12 -8.16 21.34
CA GLU A 23 -36.15 -6.95 20.49
C GLU A 23 -34.83 -6.21 20.49
N ARG A 24 -34.19 -6.09 21.66
CA ARG A 24 -32.88 -5.46 21.78
C ARG A 24 -31.82 -6.23 20.97
N LEU A 25 -31.81 -7.56 21.11
CA LEU A 25 -30.88 -8.42 20.38
C LEU A 25 -31.11 -8.34 18.87
N GLU A 26 -32.35 -8.28 18.42
CA GLU A 26 -32.67 -8.11 17.00
C GLU A 26 -32.13 -6.77 16.48
N ARG A 27 -32.30 -5.69 17.24
CA ARG A 27 -31.75 -4.37 16.88
C ARG A 27 -30.23 -4.39 16.83
N GLU A 28 -29.59 -4.97 17.86
CA GLU A 28 -28.13 -5.10 17.91
C GLU A 28 -27.63 -5.95 16.75
N ASN A 29 -28.31 -7.03 16.41
CA ASN A 29 -27.98 -7.89 15.30
C ASN A 29 -28.05 -7.13 13.96
N THR A 30 -29.12 -6.35 13.76
CA THR A 30 -29.26 -5.52 12.57
C THR A 30 -28.10 -4.52 12.44
N VAL A 31 -27.74 -3.86 13.54
CA VAL A 31 -26.61 -2.92 13.56
C VAL A 31 -25.30 -3.63 13.23
N LEU A 32 -25.07 -4.80 13.83
CA LEU A 32 -23.85 -5.58 13.58
C LEU A 32 -23.76 -6.05 12.13
N ILE A 33 -24.85 -6.47 11.55
CA ILE A 33 -24.91 -6.87 10.12
C ILE A 33 -24.52 -5.67 9.23
N GLU A 34 -25.07 -4.51 9.52
CA GLU A 34 -24.76 -3.28 8.77
C GLU A 34 -23.28 -2.89 8.93
N GLN A 35 -22.75 -2.93 10.15
CA GLN A 35 -21.34 -2.65 10.41
C GLN A 35 -20.42 -3.65 9.69
N THR A 36 -20.77 -4.93 9.71
CA THR A 36 -20.01 -5.97 9.01
C THR A 36 -20.01 -5.73 7.52
N ARG A 37 -21.15 -5.35 6.95
CA ARG A 37 -21.25 -5.02 5.52
C ARG A 37 -20.35 -3.82 5.17
N ASN A 38 -20.40 -2.77 5.97
CA ASN A 38 -19.57 -1.58 5.77
C ASN A 38 -18.09 -1.88 5.87
N LEU A 39 -17.68 -2.68 6.88
CA LEU A 39 -16.29 -3.08 7.06
C LEU A 39 -15.80 -3.95 5.91
N THR A 40 -16.62 -4.86 5.42
CA THR A 40 -16.31 -5.70 4.26
C THR A 40 -16.06 -4.84 3.02
N GLU A 41 -16.92 -3.84 2.79
CA GLU A 41 -16.76 -2.91 1.67
C GLU A 41 -15.50 -2.05 1.81
N GLN A 42 -15.22 -1.54 3.01
CA GLN A 42 -14.00 -0.78 3.28
C GLN A 42 -12.76 -1.65 3.05
N ASN A 43 -12.78 -2.90 3.50
CA ASN A 43 -11.68 -3.82 3.25
C ASN A 43 -11.45 -4.07 1.76
N ARG A 44 -12.53 -4.23 0.99
CA ARG A 44 -12.45 -4.41 -0.46
C ARG A 44 -11.79 -3.20 -1.12
N VAL A 45 -12.21 -2.01 -0.75
CA VAL A 45 -11.64 -0.76 -1.28
C VAL A 45 -10.16 -0.64 -0.91
N LEU A 46 -9.83 -0.91 0.35
CA LEU A 46 -8.44 -0.84 0.83
C LEU A 46 -7.54 -1.85 0.13
N GLN A 47 -8.02 -3.07 -0.11
CA GLN A 47 -7.26 -4.08 -0.86
C GLN A 47 -7.01 -3.64 -2.30
N THR A 48 -8.02 -3.06 -2.94
CA THR A 48 -7.87 -2.51 -4.30
C THR A 48 -6.84 -1.39 -4.32
N ASP A 49 -6.93 -0.45 -3.38
CA ASP A 49 -5.98 0.66 -3.27
C ASP A 49 -4.56 0.15 -3.01
N LEU A 50 -4.41 -0.87 -2.16
CA LEU A 50 -3.12 -1.46 -1.87
C LEU A 50 -2.50 -2.08 -3.12
N LEU A 51 -3.27 -2.82 -3.91
CA LEU A 51 -2.80 -3.40 -5.18
C LEU A 51 -2.37 -2.31 -6.17
N MET A 52 -3.13 -1.22 -6.26
CA MET A 52 -2.78 -0.08 -7.11
C MET A 52 -1.48 0.58 -6.65
N LYS A 53 -1.31 0.77 -5.35
CA LYS A 53 -0.09 1.36 -4.78
C LYS A 53 1.13 0.46 -4.98
N GLU A 54 0.98 -0.84 -4.80
CA GLU A 54 2.04 -1.82 -5.07
C GLU A 54 2.48 -1.78 -6.53
N SER A 55 1.53 -1.67 -7.44
CA SER A 55 1.78 -1.53 -8.88
C SER A 55 2.54 -0.24 -9.20
N GLU A 56 2.14 0.89 -8.62
CA GLU A 56 2.81 2.18 -8.76
C GLU A 56 4.25 2.12 -8.23
N VAL A 57 4.44 1.51 -7.05
CA VAL A 57 5.77 1.35 -6.45
C VAL A 57 6.67 0.50 -7.34
N SER A 58 6.18 -0.60 -7.88
CA SER A 58 6.93 -1.45 -8.81
C SER A 58 7.33 -0.69 -10.06
N TYR A 59 6.41 0.07 -10.64
CA TYR A 59 6.69 0.92 -11.80
C TYR A 59 7.77 1.95 -11.50
N LEU A 60 7.65 2.66 -10.38
CA LEU A 60 8.62 3.68 -9.99
C LEU A 60 10.01 3.09 -9.73
N LYS A 61 10.08 1.92 -9.10
CA LYS A 61 11.36 1.21 -8.90
C LYS A 61 12.02 0.85 -10.22
N THR A 62 11.26 0.30 -11.15
CA THR A 62 11.76 -0.05 -12.49
C THR A 62 12.25 1.18 -13.23
N HIS A 63 11.48 2.26 -13.20
CA HIS A 63 11.84 3.52 -13.84
C HIS A 63 13.11 4.11 -13.25
N LEU A 64 13.22 4.12 -11.91
CA LEU A 64 14.41 4.61 -11.22
C LEU A 64 15.65 3.77 -11.58
N THR A 65 15.52 2.47 -11.57
CA THR A 65 16.62 1.55 -11.96
C THR A 65 17.09 1.82 -13.39
N THR A 66 16.15 2.02 -14.31
CA THR A 66 16.44 2.33 -15.71
C THR A 66 17.16 3.67 -15.83
N GLN A 67 16.72 4.70 -15.11
CA GLN A 67 17.36 6.01 -15.14
C GLN A 67 18.78 5.98 -14.58
N VAL A 68 18.98 5.28 -13.46
CA VAL A 68 20.30 5.12 -12.85
C VAL A 68 21.24 4.42 -13.81
N ALA A 69 20.79 3.35 -14.48
CA ALA A 69 21.58 2.63 -15.47
C ALA A 69 21.98 3.52 -16.64
N LYS A 70 21.05 4.33 -17.16
CA LYS A 70 21.31 5.28 -18.25
C LYS A 70 22.32 6.36 -17.84
N GLU A 71 22.21 6.86 -16.64
CA GLU A 71 23.14 7.87 -16.11
C GLU A 71 24.54 7.30 -15.95
N GLN A 72 24.67 6.08 -15.42
CA GLN A 72 25.95 5.39 -15.31
C GLN A 72 26.58 5.14 -16.67
N GLU A 73 25.80 4.76 -17.65
CA GLU A 73 26.26 4.55 -19.02
C GLU A 73 26.75 5.86 -19.65
N ALA A 74 26.02 6.97 -19.45
CA ALA A 74 26.42 8.29 -19.92
C ALA A 74 27.72 8.76 -19.28
N GLN A 75 27.88 8.53 -17.96
CA GLN A 75 29.11 8.85 -17.26
C GLN A 75 30.30 8.02 -17.75
N GLY A 76 30.05 6.74 -18.02
CA GLY A 76 31.08 5.84 -18.58
C GLY A 76 31.54 6.30 -19.96
N ARG A 77 30.62 6.74 -20.83
CA ARG A 77 30.96 7.31 -22.14
C ARG A 77 31.76 8.60 -22.03
N GLN A 78 31.37 9.46 -21.11
CA GLN A 78 32.11 10.72 -20.83
C GLN A 78 33.54 10.45 -20.38
N GLU A 79 33.73 9.50 -19.47
CA GLU A 79 35.04 9.11 -18.97
C GLU A 79 35.92 8.53 -20.09
N ASN A 80 35.37 7.66 -20.96
CA ASN A 80 36.07 7.11 -22.10
C ASN A 80 36.47 8.19 -23.08
N LEU A 81 35.61 9.14 -23.39
CA LEU A 81 35.91 10.27 -24.27
C LEU A 81 37.03 11.13 -23.68
N ARG A 82 37.02 11.39 -22.40
CA ARG A 82 38.08 12.12 -21.71
C ARG A 82 39.43 11.42 -21.83
N LYS A 83 39.47 10.10 -21.66
CA LYS A 83 40.68 9.33 -21.82
C LYS A 83 41.23 9.37 -23.26
N GLU A 84 40.34 9.31 -24.24
CA GLU A 84 40.72 9.46 -25.65
C GLU A 84 41.34 10.82 -25.95
N ILE A 85 40.72 11.88 -25.42
CA ILE A 85 41.23 13.25 -25.57
C ILE A 85 42.60 13.41 -24.92
N ASP A 86 42.76 12.89 -23.70
CA ASP A 86 44.04 12.92 -23.01
C ASP A 86 45.13 12.16 -23.78
N GLN A 87 44.80 11.05 -24.42
CA GLN A 87 45.70 10.29 -25.24
C GLN A 87 46.14 11.06 -26.50
N TYR A 88 45.18 11.73 -27.16
CA TYR A 88 45.48 12.58 -28.32
C TYR A 88 46.38 13.76 -27.95
N VAL A 89 46.14 14.39 -26.80
CA VAL A 89 46.99 15.50 -26.31
C VAL A 89 48.42 15.01 -26.06
N THR A 90 48.59 13.84 -25.46
CA THR A 90 49.89 13.21 -25.23
C THR A 90 50.59 12.91 -26.55
N ASP A 91 49.87 12.35 -27.52
CA ASP A 91 50.43 12.02 -28.85
C ASP A 91 50.89 13.32 -29.55
N ILE A 92 50.11 14.36 -29.50
CA ILE A 92 50.46 15.66 -30.07
C ILE A 92 51.73 16.24 -29.41
N ASP A 93 51.80 16.20 -28.09
CA ASP A 93 52.97 16.66 -27.34
C ASP A 93 54.22 15.89 -27.72
N GLU A 94 54.13 14.59 -27.86
CA GLU A 94 55.25 13.73 -28.33
C GLU A 94 55.70 14.11 -29.72
N CYS A 95 54.73 14.33 -30.66
CA CYS A 95 55.06 14.79 -32.00
C CYS A 95 55.76 16.14 -32.02
N ILE A 96 55.32 17.09 -31.23
CA ILE A 96 55.93 18.41 -31.11
C ILE A 96 57.34 18.28 -30.56
N GLY A 97 57.51 17.47 -29.53
CA GLY A 97 58.85 17.18 -28.99
C GLY A 97 59.80 16.58 -30.02
N TRP A 98 59.30 15.72 -30.86
CA TRP A 98 60.04 15.09 -31.93
C TRP A 98 60.49 16.12 -33.00
N LEU A 99 59.60 17.05 -33.37
CA LEU A 99 59.89 18.10 -34.35
C LEU A 99 60.86 19.15 -33.84
N GLN A 100 61.00 19.34 -32.53
CA GLN A 100 61.89 20.31 -31.92
C GLN A 100 63.32 19.76 -31.74
N LYS A 101 63.49 18.47 -31.99
CA LYS A 101 64.82 17.91 -32.01
C LYS A 101 65.54 18.27 -33.30
#